data_578aa27b066dd7aae20870fa986320d8
#
_entry.id   578aa27b066dd7aae20870fa986320d8
#
_cell.length_a   1.000
_cell.length_b   1.000
_cell.length_c   1.000
_cell.angle_alpha   90.00
_cell.angle_beta   90.00
_cell.angle_gamma   90.00
#
_symmetry.space_group_name_H-M   'P 1'
#
loop_
_entity.id
_entity.type
_entity.pdbx_description
1 polymer ?
#
loop_
_entity_poly.entity_id
_entity_poly.type
_entity_poly.pdbx_seq_one_letter_code
_entity_poly.pdbx_strand_id
1 'polypeptide(L)'
;QAAEPPALASEADKQAYAAGVSLGRDILHLQQENRRAGLEADTQLLLAGIADTLAGRLRLDETAIDGALHTAQQRLQQAQQTQAPPRDDNAYLANFVRQEGGKQDALGFYYRVDYAGSGAIGADDRVDIVVRESLTDGRVVKDMELAGTVISQPLTRYPPLFRAAIEKLQRHGAITLVVPPALAYGKQGNPPAIPPNATMIYTLRIADVQP
;
A
#
# COMPACT_ATOMS: atom_id res chain seq x y z
N GLN A 1 -14.25 14.37 33.17
CA GLN A 1 -13.40 15.48 32.72
C GLN A 1 -12.30 14.90 31.82
N ALA A 2 -12.31 15.24 30.53
CA ALA A 2 -11.26 14.81 29.61
C ALA A 2 -9.92 15.42 30.07
N ALA A 3 -8.85 14.61 30.11
CA ALA A 3 -7.51 15.09 30.39
C ALA A 3 -7.07 16.07 29.29
N GLU A 4 -6.40 17.17 29.66
CA GLU A 4 -5.82 18.06 28.68
C GLU A 4 -4.79 17.28 27.81
N PRO A 5 -4.77 17.53 26.49
CA PRO A 5 -3.77 16.89 25.65
C PRO A 5 -2.35 17.33 26.07
N PRO A 6 -1.35 16.42 25.97
CA PRO A 6 0.03 16.77 26.29
C PRO A 6 0.53 17.90 25.40
N ALA A 7 1.36 18.79 25.97
CA ALA A 7 1.96 19.89 25.22
C ALA A 7 3.07 19.40 24.29
N LEU A 8 3.19 20.02 23.11
CA LEU A 8 4.25 19.76 22.14
C LEU A 8 5.34 20.84 22.28
N ALA A 9 6.10 20.79 23.37
CA ALA A 9 7.03 21.85 23.74
C ALA A 9 8.46 21.65 23.18
N SER A 10 8.92 20.40 23.05
CA SER A 10 10.28 20.08 22.60
C SER A 10 10.28 19.35 21.26
N GLU A 11 11.44 19.24 20.65
CA GLU A 11 11.61 18.42 19.43
C GLU A 11 11.31 16.93 19.71
N ALA A 12 11.70 16.43 20.89
CA ALA A 12 11.37 15.07 21.30
C ALA A 12 9.85 14.85 21.41
N ASP A 13 9.12 15.83 21.94
CA ASP A 13 7.65 15.78 22.03
C ASP A 13 7.01 15.73 20.65
N LYS A 14 7.50 16.56 19.72
CA LYS A 14 7.01 16.58 18.33
C LYS A 14 7.30 15.27 17.61
N GLN A 15 8.48 14.67 17.83
CA GLN A 15 8.85 13.38 17.24
C GLN A 15 7.94 12.26 17.75
N ALA A 16 7.68 12.23 19.05
CA ALA A 16 6.77 11.24 19.65
C ALA A 16 5.35 11.37 19.10
N TYR A 17 4.85 12.60 19.01
CA TYR A 17 3.53 12.88 18.45
C TYR A 17 3.46 12.47 16.99
N ALA A 18 4.48 12.81 16.18
CA ALA A 18 4.55 12.45 14.77
C ALA A 18 4.56 10.94 14.56
N ALA A 19 5.25 10.18 15.41
CA ALA A 19 5.23 8.72 15.39
C ALA A 19 3.80 8.19 15.63
N GLY A 20 3.10 8.76 16.58
CA GLY A 20 1.69 8.43 16.83
C GLY A 20 0.79 8.75 15.64
N VAL A 21 1.00 9.90 15.00
CA VAL A 21 0.26 10.27 13.78
C VAL A 21 0.49 9.28 12.65
N SER A 22 1.74 8.84 12.46
CA SER A 22 2.08 7.83 11.45
C SER A 22 1.31 6.52 11.67
N LEU A 23 1.31 6.02 12.90
CA LEU A 23 0.54 4.83 13.27
C LEU A 23 -0.97 5.05 13.14
N GLY A 24 -1.44 6.23 13.51
CA GLY A 24 -2.85 6.60 13.36
C GLY A 24 -3.32 6.60 11.91
N ARG A 25 -2.47 7.02 10.99
CA ARG A 25 -2.76 6.96 9.54
C ARG A 25 -2.87 5.51 9.04
N ASP A 26 -2.03 4.63 9.53
CA ASP A 26 -2.11 3.20 9.21
C ASP A 26 -3.42 2.60 9.71
N ILE A 27 -3.82 2.93 10.94
CA ILE A 27 -5.09 2.51 11.52
C ILE A 27 -6.27 3.06 10.72
N LEU A 28 -6.22 4.32 10.34
CA LEU A 28 -7.26 4.95 9.54
C LEU A 28 -7.44 4.24 8.19
N HIS A 29 -6.34 3.89 7.55
CA HIS A 29 -6.35 3.13 6.30
C HIS A 29 -7.01 1.75 6.48
N LEU A 30 -6.63 1.04 7.54
CA LEU A 30 -7.23 -0.26 7.89
C LEU A 30 -8.74 -0.13 8.12
N GLN A 31 -9.17 0.89 8.85
CA GLN A 31 -10.59 1.15 9.09
C GLN A 31 -11.35 1.42 7.79
N GLN A 32 -10.76 2.15 6.86
CA GLN A 32 -11.37 2.44 5.57
C GLN A 32 -11.54 1.16 4.73
N GLU A 33 -10.55 0.28 4.72
CA GLU A 33 -10.66 -1.01 4.03
C GLU A 33 -11.75 -1.90 4.63
N ASN A 34 -11.83 -1.96 5.95
CA ASN A 34 -12.89 -2.70 6.64
C ASN A 34 -14.28 -2.15 6.31
N ARG A 35 -14.45 -0.84 6.30
CA ARG A 35 -15.73 -0.21 5.95
C ARG A 35 -16.17 -0.51 4.53
N ARG A 36 -15.24 -0.49 3.57
CA ARG A 36 -15.52 -0.88 2.18
C ARG A 36 -16.03 -2.32 2.07
N ALA A 37 -15.56 -3.18 2.94
CA ALA A 37 -15.99 -4.57 3.04
C ALA A 37 -17.25 -4.76 3.89
N GLY A 38 -17.86 -3.68 4.42
CA GLY A 38 -19.02 -3.74 5.29
C GLY A 38 -18.71 -4.17 6.71
N LEU A 39 -17.44 -4.10 7.11
CA LEU A 39 -17.00 -4.47 8.46
C LEU A 39 -16.63 -3.21 9.25
N GLU A 40 -16.92 -3.22 10.55
CA GLU A 40 -16.50 -2.15 11.45
C GLU A 40 -15.82 -2.72 12.69
N ALA A 41 -14.75 -2.09 13.10
CA ALA A 41 -14.09 -2.35 14.38
C ALA A 41 -14.41 -1.21 15.34
N ASP A 42 -14.62 -1.55 16.60
CA ASP A 42 -14.83 -0.56 17.65
C ASP A 42 -13.53 0.21 17.90
N THR A 43 -13.54 1.49 17.59
CA THR A 43 -12.36 2.36 17.72
C THR A 43 -11.88 2.44 19.18
N GLN A 44 -12.78 2.42 20.16
CA GLN A 44 -12.40 2.47 21.57
C GLN A 44 -11.66 1.21 21.99
N LEU A 45 -12.09 0.05 21.54
CA LEU A 45 -11.39 -1.21 21.80
C LEU A 45 -10.04 -1.28 21.08
N LEU A 46 -9.96 -0.78 19.87
CA LEU A 46 -8.71 -0.68 19.12
C LEU A 46 -7.69 0.19 19.87
N LEU A 47 -8.11 1.37 20.34
CA LEU A 47 -7.26 2.25 21.13
C LEU A 47 -6.89 1.62 22.48
N ALA A 48 -7.80 0.88 23.12
CA ALA A 48 -7.51 0.15 24.34
C ALA A 48 -6.43 -0.92 24.13
N GLY A 49 -6.47 -1.63 23.00
CA GLY A 49 -5.43 -2.61 22.65
C GLY A 49 -4.05 -1.97 22.49
N ILE A 50 -3.98 -0.79 21.88
CA ILE A 50 -2.74 -0.03 21.78
C ILE A 50 -2.23 0.38 23.17
N ALA A 51 -3.11 0.96 23.98
CA ALA A 51 -2.76 1.42 25.33
C ALA A 51 -2.29 0.26 26.22
N ASP A 52 -2.99 -0.86 26.18
CA ASP A 52 -2.66 -2.06 26.99
C ASP A 52 -1.31 -2.66 26.54
N THR A 53 -1.02 -2.64 25.24
CA THR A 53 0.27 -3.08 24.70
C THR A 53 1.41 -2.22 25.24
N LEU A 54 1.27 -0.89 25.20
CA LEU A 54 2.29 0.04 25.68
C LEU A 54 2.47 -0.05 27.19
N ALA A 55 1.41 -0.38 27.92
CA ALA A 55 1.45 -0.55 29.38
C ALA A 55 1.89 -1.95 29.83
N GLY A 56 2.06 -2.89 28.91
CA GLY A 56 2.40 -4.29 29.23
C GLY A 56 1.29 -5.04 29.94
N ARG A 57 0.03 -4.68 29.71
CA ARG A 57 -1.14 -5.24 30.42
C ARG A 57 -2.18 -5.79 29.44
N LEU A 58 -1.78 -6.75 28.62
CA LEU A 58 -2.69 -7.39 27.66
C LEU A 58 -3.78 -8.17 28.38
N ARG A 59 -5.02 -8.07 27.87
CA ARG A 59 -6.20 -8.80 28.40
C ARG A 59 -6.45 -10.10 27.64
N LEU A 60 -5.73 -10.37 26.58
CA LEU A 60 -5.77 -11.61 25.81
C LEU A 60 -4.35 -12.21 25.75
N ASP A 61 -4.27 -13.53 25.77
CA ASP A 61 -3.00 -14.21 25.52
C ASP A 61 -2.67 -14.23 24.03
N GLU A 62 -1.43 -14.62 23.68
CA GLU A 62 -0.95 -14.63 22.30
C GLU A 62 -1.80 -15.52 21.39
N THR A 63 -2.23 -16.68 21.88
CA THR A 63 -3.07 -17.59 21.10
C THR A 63 -4.42 -16.96 20.76
N ALA A 64 -5.05 -16.27 21.71
CA ALA A 64 -6.31 -15.57 21.49
C ALA A 64 -6.15 -14.39 20.54
N ILE A 65 -5.04 -13.65 20.64
CA ILE A 65 -4.71 -12.55 19.75
C ILE A 65 -4.55 -13.06 18.31
N ASP A 66 -3.71 -14.07 18.11
CA ASP A 66 -3.46 -14.64 16.78
C ASP A 66 -4.74 -15.20 16.15
N GLY A 67 -5.56 -15.89 16.95
CA GLY A 67 -6.85 -16.41 16.50
C GLY A 67 -7.82 -15.32 16.07
N ALA A 68 -7.91 -14.23 16.85
CA ALA A 68 -8.78 -13.10 16.54
C ALA A 68 -8.32 -12.37 15.26
N LEU A 69 -7.02 -12.17 15.10
CA LEU A 69 -6.45 -11.54 13.91
C LEU A 69 -6.68 -12.40 12.66
N HIS A 70 -6.48 -13.71 12.77
CA HIS A 70 -6.72 -14.64 11.67
C HIS A 70 -8.19 -14.65 11.25
N THR A 71 -9.11 -14.69 12.20
CA THR A 71 -10.55 -14.63 11.93
C THR A 71 -10.93 -13.31 11.25
N ALA A 72 -10.39 -12.19 11.74
CA ALA A 72 -10.64 -10.88 11.15
C ALA A 72 -10.16 -10.82 9.70
N GLN A 73 -8.98 -11.35 9.41
CA GLN A 73 -8.42 -11.39 8.06
C GLN A 73 -9.28 -12.24 7.13
N GLN A 74 -9.74 -13.41 7.58
CA GLN A 74 -10.62 -14.26 6.80
C GLN A 74 -11.95 -13.58 6.49
N ARG A 75 -12.55 -12.89 7.47
CA ARG A 75 -13.80 -12.16 7.28
C ARG A 75 -13.63 -11.04 6.25
N LEU A 76 -12.52 -10.31 6.30
CA LEU A 76 -12.22 -9.25 5.33
C LEU A 76 -12.07 -9.83 3.92
N GLN A 77 -11.35 -10.92 3.75
CA GLN A 77 -11.18 -11.57 2.45
C GLN A 77 -12.52 -12.05 1.88
N GLN A 78 -13.36 -12.70 2.71
CA GLN A 78 -14.68 -13.14 2.28
C GLN A 78 -15.59 -11.97 1.86
N ALA A 79 -15.60 -10.90 2.65
CA ALA A 79 -16.39 -9.72 2.37
C ALA A 79 -15.96 -9.05 1.06
N GLN A 80 -14.65 -8.96 0.81
CA GLN A 80 -14.11 -8.42 -0.45
C GLN A 80 -14.53 -9.27 -1.65
N GLN A 81 -14.52 -10.60 -1.51
CA GLN A 81 -14.94 -11.50 -2.58
C GLN A 81 -16.42 -11.40 -2.90
N THR A 82 -17.27 -11.19 -1.89
CA THR A 82 -18.74 -11.16 -2.07
C THR A 82 -19.27 -9.78 -2.45
N GLN A 83 -18.58 -8.70 -2.08
CA GLN A 83 -19.02 -7.32 -2.30
C GLN A 83 -18.34 -6.63 -3.47
N ALA A 84 -17.16 -7.15 -3.90
CA ALA A 84 -16.45 -6.60 -5.04
C ALA A 84 -17.28 -6.80 -6.32
N PRO A 85 -17.45 -5.75 -7.17
CA PRO A 85 -18.02 -5.96 -8.49
C PRO A 85 -17.16 -6.95 -9.29
N PRO A 86 -17.73 -7.63 -10.31
CA PRO A 86 -16.94 -8.48 -11.17
C PRO A 86 -15.75 -7.72 -11.75
N ARG A 87 -14.59 -8.36 -11.76
CA ARG A 87 -13.39 -7.77 -12.31
C ARG A 87 -13.53 -7.58 -13.82
N ASP A 88 -13.36 -6.36 -14.29
CA ASP A 88 -13.31 -6.03 -15.72
C ASP A 88 -12.02 -5.25 -16.00
N ASP A 89 -10.98 -5.97 -16.36
CA ASP A 89 -9.66 -5.39 -16.60
C ASP A 89 -9.63 -4.44 -17.79
N ASN A 90 -10.39 -4.77 -18.86
CA ASN A 90 -10.43 -3.93 -20.06
C ASN A 90 -11.15 -2.61 -19.78
N ALA A 91 -12.24 -2.64 -19.04
CA ALA A 91 -12.96 -1.42 -18.65
C ALA A 91 -12.10 -0.55 -17.73
N TYR A 92 -11.38 -1.16 -16.79
CA TYR A 92 -10.48 -0.44 -15.91
C TYR A 92 -9.40 0.30 -16.69
N LEU A 93 -8.72 -0.40 -17.60
CA LEU A 93 -7.67 0.19 -18.42
C LEU A 93 -8.20 1.32 -19.30
N ALA A 94 -9.35 1.12 -19.94
CA ALA A 94 -9.97 2.14 -20.77
C ALA A 94 -10.29 3.41 -19.96
N ASN A 95 -10.83 3.25 -18.76
CA ASN A 95 -11.10 4.36 -17.86
C ASN A 95 -9.81 5.07 -17.41
N PHE A 96 -8.77 4.32 -17.10
CA PHE A 96 -7.47 4.85 -16.69
C PHE A 96 -6.88 5.76 -17.78
N VAL A 97 -6.93 5.33 -19.04
CA VAL A 97 -6.42 6.10 -20.18
C VAL A 97 -7.29 7.33 -20.47
N ARG A 98 -8.62 7.16 -20.46
CA ARG A 98 -9.55 8.24 -20.87
C ARG A 98 -9.83 9.26 -19.79
N GLN A 99 -9.99 8.81 -18.52
CA GLN A 99 -10.45 9.66 -17.44
C GLN A 99 -9.36 10.05 -16.45
N GLU A 100 -8.32 9.23 -16.31
CA GLU A 100 -7.31 9.42 -15.28
C GLU A 100 -5.94 9.85 -15.84
N GLY A 101 -5.84 10.12 -17.12
CA GLY A 101 -4.64 10.63 -17.76
C GLY A 101 -3.54 9.59 -17.97
N GLY A 102 -3.91 8.31 -18.02
CA GLY A 102 -2.96 7.21 -18.26
C GLY A 102 -2.29 7.32 -19.62
N LYS A 103 -0.99 7.07 -19.65
CA LYS A 103 -0.15 7.04 -20.87
C LYS A 103 0.45 5.64 -21.02
N GLN A 104 0.80 5.25 -22.23
CA GLN A 104 1.46 3.97 -22.48
C GLN A 104 2.95 4.15 -22.59
N ASP A 105 3.72 3.31 -21.92
CA ASP A 105 5.17 3.19 -22.07
C ASP A 105 5.53 2.29 -23.23
N ALA A 106 6.74 2.46 -23.77
CA ALA A 106 7.24 1.65 -24.88
C ALA A 106 7.29 0.14 -24.56
N LEU A 107 7.42 -0.24 -23.27
CA LEU A 107 7.38 -1.64 -22.83
C LEU A 107 5.99 -2.24 -22.88
N GLY A 108 4.94 -1.42 -22.95
CA GLY A 108 3.54 -1.87 -23.06
C GLY A 108 2.70 -1.69 -21.81
N PHE A 109 3.25 -1.29 -20.68
CA PHE A 109 2.46 -0.94 -19.50
C PHE A 109 1.93 0.50 -19.62
N TYR A 110 0.90 0.80 -18.81
CA TYR A 110 0.30 2.12 -18.74
C TYR A 110 0.64 2.76 -17.41
N TYR A 111 0.75 4.10 -17.38
CA TYR A 111 1.18 4.80 -16.18
C TYR A 111 0.55 6.19 -16.08
N ARG A 112 0.49 6.67 -14.84
CA ARG A 112 0.21 8.06 -14.51
C ARG A 112 1.18 8.49 -13.41
N VAL A 113 1.90 9.59 -13.65
CA VAL A 113 2.75 10.19 -12.62
C VAL A 113 1.84 10.94 -11.66
N ASP A 114 1.73 10.44 -10.43
CA ASP A 114 0.89 11.06 -9.40
C ASP A 114 1.59 12.26 -8.76
N TYR A 115 2.90 12.15 -8.58
CA TYR A 115 3.75 13.21 -8.06
C TYR A 115 5.16 13.01 -8.65
N ALA A 116 5.66 14.02 -9.34
CA ALA A 116 6.96 13.89 -10.02
C ALA A 116 8.14 13.81 -9.05
N GLY A 117 8.04 14.43 -7.89
CA GLY A 117 9.15 14.59 -6.97
C GLY A 117 10.06 15.75 -7.36
N SER A 118 11.22 15.82 -6.70
CA SER A 118 12.22 16.83 -7.00
C SER A 118 13.63 16.33 -6.71
N GLY A 119 14.57 16.63 -7.62
CA GLY A 119 15.95 16.17 -7.53
C GLY A 119 16.20 14.93 -8.37
N ALA A 120 17.19 15.02 -9.26
CA ALA A 120 17.52 13.96 -10.20
C ALA A 120 17.99 12.68 -9.47
N ILE A 121 17.65 11.54 -10.08
CA ILE A 121 18.12 10.22 -9.65
C ILE A 121 19.20 9.78 -10.64
N GLY A 122 20.40 9.50 -10.12
CA GLY A 122 21.51 9.02 -10.95
C GLY A 122 21.36 7.54 -11.30
N ALA A 123 21.96 7.14 -12.42
CA ALA A 123 21.87 5.78 -12.93
C ALA A 123 22.43 4.73 -11.93
N ASP A 124 23.43 5.13 -11.14
CA ASP A 124 24.10 4.25 -10.18
C ASP A 124 23.60 4.42 -8.73
N ASP A 125 22.60 5.28 -8.54
CA ASP A 125 22.06 5.51 -7.20
C ASP A 125 21.32 4.28 -6.68
N ARG A 126 21.37 4.09 -5.36
CA ARG A 126 20.52 3.13 -4.65
C ARG A 126 19.17 3.79 -4.42
N VAL A 127 18.12 3.13 -4.85
CA VAL A 127 16.76 3.65 -4.77
C VAL A 127 15.93 2.75 -3.87
N ASP A 128 15.30 3.37 -2.86
CA ASP A 128 14.37 2.69 -1.96
C ASP A 128 12.95 2.97 -2.44
N ILE A 129 12.21 1.91 -2.71
CA ILE A 129 10.82 2.03 -3.16
C ILE A 129 9.85 1.30 -2.24
N VAL A 130 8.63 1.81 -2.21
CA VAL A 130 7.49 1.19 -1.52
C VAL A 130 6.42 0.93 -2.58
N VAL A 131 5.98 -0.32 -2.68
CA VAL A 131 5.06 -0.78 -3.71
C VAL A 131 3.81 -1.36 -3.10
N ARG A 132 2.66 -1.02 -3.68
CA ARG A 132 1.37 -1.64 -3.42
C ARG A 132 0.89 -2.32 -4.70
N GLU A 133 0.53 -3.59 -4.60
CA GLU A 133 -0.03 -4.37 -5.71
C GLU A 133 -1.51 -4.64 -5.46
N SER A 134 -2.33 -4.40 -6.47
CA SER A 134 -3.76 -4.68 -6.39
C SER A 134 -4.31 -5.17 -7.72
N LEU A 135 -5.50 -5.78 -7.65
CA LEU A 135 -6.29 -6.14 -8.83
C LEU A 135 -7.22 -4.99 -9.21
N THR A 136 -7.78 -5.06 -10.41
CA THR A 136 -8.69 -4.00 -10.91
C THR A 136 -10.01 -3.93 -10.14
N ASP A 137 -10.38 -4.96 -9.40
CA ASP A 137 -11.55 -4.96 -8.51
C ASP A 137 -11.28 -4.36 -7.13
N GLY A 138 -10.06 -3.88 -6.90
CA GLY A 138 -9.66 -3.25 -5.65
C GLY A 138 -9.05 -4.18 -4.61
N ARG A 139 -9.02 -5.49 -4.85
CA ARG A 139 -8.36 -6.42 -3.91
C ARG A 139 -6.86 -6.15 -3.87
N VAL A 140 -6.33 -5.96 -2.68
CA VAL A 140 -4.90 -5.71 -2.45
C VAL A 140 -4.19 -7.04 -2.29
N VAL A 141 -3.14 -7.24 -3.09
CA VAL A 141 -2.32 -8.46 -3.06
C VAL A 141 -1.12 -8.26 -2.16
N LYS A 142 -0.50 -7.09 -2.22
CA LYS A 142 0.68 -6.75 -1.42
C LYS A 142 0.67 -5.27 -1.12
N ASP A 143 0.96 -4.93 0.12
CA ASP A 143 1.01 -3.53 0.55
C ASP A 143 2.23 -3.32 1.45
N MET A 144 3.31 -2.80 0.86
CA MET A 144 4.54 -2.53 1.59
C MET A 144 4.43 -1.31 2.49
N GLU A 145 3.52 -0.36 2.18
CA GLU A 145 3.23 0.76 3.10
C GLU A 145 2.70 0.23 4.43
N LEU A 146 1.71 -0.66 4.36
CA LEU A 146 1.10 -1.25 5.54
C LEU A 146 2.09 -2.14 6.30
N ALA A 147 2.93 -2.89 5.59
CA ALA A 147 3.93 -3.77 6.18
C ALA A 147 5.14 -3.02 6.74
N GLY A 148 5.31 -1.75 6.39
CA GLY A 148 6.47 -0.96 6.83
C GLY A 148 7.78 -1.43 6.21
N THR A 149 7.75 -2.02 5.02
CA THR A 149 8.93 -2.55 4.32
C THR A 149 9.27 -1.71 3.10
N VAL A 150 10.53 -1.78 2.68
CA VAL A 150 11.02 -1.14 1.46
C VAL A 150 11.85 -2.13 0.65
N ILE A 151 11.88 -1.94 -0.67
CA ILE A 151 12.87 -2.57 -1.54
C ILE A 151 14.00 -1.56 -1.71
N SER A 152 15.24 -1.95 -1.42
CA SER A 152 16.41 -1.09 -1.51
C SER A 152 17.48 -1.78 -2.34
N GLN A 153 17.80 -1.21 -3.50
CA GLN A 153 18.85 -1.72 -4.37
C GLN A 153 19.25 -0.65 -5.40
N PRO A 154 20.42 -0.82 -6.06
CA PRO A 154 20.79 0.07 -7.15
C PRO A 154 19.74 0.09 -8.26
N LEU A 155 19.52 1.26 -8.88
CA LEU A 155 18.54 1.43 -9.95
C LEU A 155 18.73 0.40 -11.07
N THR A 156 19.96 0.07 -11.40
CA THR A 156 20.30 -0.89 -12.46
C THR A 156 19.87 -2.32 -12.16
N ARG A 157 19.59 -2.66 -10.89
CA ARG A 157 19.16 -4.01 -10.48
C ARG A 157 17.65 -4.21 -10.50
N TYR A 158 16.89 -3.13 -10.64
CA TYR A 158 15.44 -3.27 -10.74
C TYR A 158 15.06 -3.94 -12.06
N PRO A 159 14.00 -4.78 -12.04
CA PRO A 159 13.45 -5.33 -13.28
C PRO A 159 13.05 -4.22 -14.25
N PRO A 160 13.01 -4.51 -15.57
CA PRO A 160 12.73 -3.48 -16.58
C PRO A 160 11.47 -2.65 -16.32
N LEU A 161 10.39 -3.29 -15.84
CA LEU A 161 9.13 -2.61 -15.52
C LEU A 161 9.33 -1.53 -14.46
N PHE A 162 9.93 -1.90 -13.32
CA PHE A 162 10.14 -0.95 -12.22
C PHE A 162 11.21 0.08 -12.55
N ARG A 163 12.26 -0.31 -13.27
CA ARG A 163 13.28 0.64 -13.71
C ARG A 163 12.66 1.71 -14.60
N ALA A 164 11.85 1.32 -15.58
CA ALA A 164 11.16 2.27 -16.45
C ALA A 164 10.23 3.21 -15.68
N ALA A 165 9.55 2.69 -14.66
CA ALA A 165 8.70 3.50 -13.79
C ALA A 165 9.52 4.52 -12.98
N ILE A 166 10.61 4.07 -12.34
CA ILE A 166 11.49 4.94 -11.53
C ILE A 166 12.11 6.03 -12.39
N GLU A 167 12.50 5.72 -13.62
CA GLU A 167 13.12 6.68 -14.54
C GLU A 167 12.18 7.83 -14.95
N LYS A 168 10.88 7.67 -14.74
CA LYS A 168 9.87 8.72 -14.97
C LYS A 168 9.72 9.67 -13.78
N LEU A 169 10.39 9.38 -12.67
CA LEU A 169 10.26 10.10 -11.41
C LEU A 169 11.56 10.77 -11.01
N GLN A 170 11.43 11.73 -10.12
CA GLN A 170 12.51 12.29 -9.33
C GLN A 170 12.40 11.82 -7.88
N ARG A 171 13.31 12.25 -7.01
CA ARG A 171 13.32 11.87 -5.59
C ARG A 171 11.95 12.14 -4.96
N HIS A 172 11.46 11.18 -4.20
CA HIS A 172 10.16 11.21 -3.51
C HIS A 172 8.95 11.22 -4.44
N GLY A 173 9.13 10.95 -5.73
CA GLY A 173 8.04 10.84 -6.68
C GLY A 173 7.18 9.61 -6.45
N ALA A 174 5.97 9.65 -7.02
CA ALA A 174 5.01 8.55 -6.96
C ALA A 174 4.35 8.35 -8.31
N ILE A 175 4.08 7.10 -8.67
CA ILE A 175 3.52 6.70 -9.96
C ILE A 175 2.54 5.56 -9.76
N THR A 176 1.47 5.58 -10.56
CA THR A 176 0.52 4.46 -10.66
C THR A 176 0.75 3.76 -12.00
N LEU A 177 0.90 2.43 -11.95
CA LEU A 177 1.07 1.58 -13.13
C LEU A 177 -0.15 0.69 -13.30
N VAL A 178 -0.62 0.56 -14.53
CA VAL A 178 -1.60 -0.45 -14.93
C VAL A 178 -0.89 -1.39 -15.90
N VAL A 179 -0.70 -2.62 -15.50
CA VAL A 179 0.22 -3.55 -16.14
C VAL A 179 -0.55 -4.73 -16.74
N PRO A 180 -0.54 -4.88 -18.06
CA PRO A 180 -1.17 -6.05 -18.71
C PRO A 180 -0.56 -7.38 -18.23
N PRO A 181 -1.32 -8.48 -18.29
CA PRO A 181 -0.87 -9.78 -17.79
C PRO A 181 0.49 -10.21 -18.31
N ALA A 182 0.79 -9.95 -19.58
CA ALA A 182 2.06 -10.38 -20.21
C ALA A 182 3.30 -9.74 -19.52
N LEU A 183 3.14 -8.59 -18.90
CA LEU A 183 4.22 -7.90 -18.16
C LEU A 183 4.13 -8.10 -16.65
N ALA A 184 3.14 -8.83 -16.17
CA ALA A 184 2.91 -9.11 -14.75
C ALA A 184 3.01 -10.62 -14.50
N TYR A 185 1.91 -11.27 -14.14
CA TYR A 185 1.92 -12.69 -13.76
C TYR A 185 1.43 -13.62 -14.87
N GLY A 186 1.09 -13.09 -16.04
CA GLY A 186 0.80 -13.85 -17.24
C GLY A 186 -0.44 -14.74 -17.16
N LYS A 187 -0.45 -15.77 -18.01
CA LYS A 187 -1.54 -16.74 -18.10
C LYS A 187 -1.65 -17.64 -16.86
N GLN A 188 -0.59 -17.77 -16.10
CA GLN A 188 -0.56 -18.63 -14.92
C GLN A 188 -1.09 -17.90 -13.67
N GLY A 189 -0.91 -16.58 -13.60
CA GLY A 189 -1.18 -15.82 -12.39
C GLY A 189 -0.25 -16.23 -11.26
N ASN A 190 -0.73 -16.04 -10.03
CA ASN A 190 -0.06 -16.49 -8.79
C ASN A 190 -1.14 -16.86 -7.76
N PRO A 191 -1.78 -18.02 -7.95
CA PRO A 191 -2.88 -18.43 -7.07
C PRO A 191 -2.42 -18.59 -5.62
N PRO A 192 -3.31 -18.37 -4.64
CA PRO A 192 -4.72 -18.02 -4.81
C PRO A 192 -4.99 -16.52 -5.01
N ALA A 193 -4.00 -15.65 -4.70
CA ALA A 193 -4.21 -14.21 -4.66
C ALA A 193 -4.39 -13.57 -6.04
N ILE A 194 -3.62 -14.03 -7.02
CA ILE A 194 -3.62 -13.45 -8.37
C ILE A 194 -4.15 -14.48 -9.37
N PRO A 195 -5.33 -14.21 -9.97
CA PRO A 195 -5.90 -15.13 -10.96
C PRO A 195 -5.11 -15.09 -12.28
N PRO A 196 -5.30 -16.11 -13.14
CA PRO A 196 -4.74 -16.08 -14.48
C PRO A 196 -5.20 -14.87 -15.29
N ASN A 197 -4.33 -14.36 -16.14
CA ASN A 197 -4.61 -13.23 -17.06
C ASN A 197 -5.06 -11.96 -16.35
N ALA A 198 -4.54 -11.69 -15.15
CA ALA A 198 -4.90 -10.51 -14.40
C ALA A 198 -4.07 -9.28 -14.82
N THR A 199 -4.75 -8.19 -15.11
CA THR A 199 -4.12 -6.86 -15.15
C THR A 199 -3.84 -6.43 -13.74
N MET A 200 -2.61 -6.01 -13.46
CA MET A 200 -2.17 -5.59 -12.13
C MET A 200 -2.08 -4.08 -12.04
N ILE A 201 -2.36 -3.56 -10.86
CA ILE A 201 -2.17 -2.17 -10.52
C ILE A 201 -1.04 -2.08 -9.51
N TYR A 202 -0.01 -1.30 -9.84
CA TYR A 202 1.09 -1.01 -8.91
C TYR A 202 1.07 0.48 -8.59
N THR A 203 1.08 0.81 -7.31
CA THR A 203 1.45 2.16 -6.89
C THR A 203 2.87 2.08 -6.33
N LEU A 204 3.75 2.90 -6.87
CA LEU A 204 5.16 2.91 -6.51
C LEU A 204 5.54 4.30 -6.02
N ARG A 205 6.18 4.37 -4.87
CA ARG A 205 6.69 5.59 -4.28
C ARG A 205 8.18 5.45 -4.02
N ILE A 206 8.94 6.47 -4.36
CA ILE A 206 10.36 6.55 -4.03
C ILE A 206 10.50 7.07 -2.61
N ALA A 207 10.92 6.19 -1.70
CA ALA A 207 11.06 6.52 -0.28
C ALA A 207 12.36 7.24 0.02
N ASP A 208 13.46 6.86 -0.65
CA ASP A 208 14.78 7.46 -0.47
C ASP A 208 15.66 7.15 -1.66
N VAL A 209 16.67 7.99 -1.87
CA VAL A 209 17.70 7.81 -2.90
C VAL A 209 19.06 8.09 -2.28
N GLN A 210 19.99 7.16 -2.44
CA GLN A 210 21.35 7.27 -1.92
C GLN A 210 22.35 7.18 -3.07
N PRO A 211 23.33 8.09 -3.10
CA PRO A 211 24.35 8.05 -4.14
C PRO A 211 25.26 6.82 -4.10
#